data_46ccf3782c56b93d78b4d787b44d4f5f
#
_entry.id   46ccf3782c56b93d78b4d787b44d4f5f
#
_cell.length_a   1.000
_cell.length_b   1.000
_cell.length_c   1.000
_cell.angle_alpha   90.00
_cell.angle_beta   90.00
_cell.angle_gamma   90.00
#
_symmetry.space_group_name_H-M   'P 1'
#
loop_
_entity.id
_entity.type
_entity.pdbx_description
1 polymer ?
#
loop_
_entity_poly.entity_id
_entity_poly.type
_entity_poly.pdbx_seq_one_letter_code
_entity_poly.pdbx_strand_id
1 'polypeptide(L)'
;MSTDQIGLDQLLVRREVDDAELAAIAFLARYSGRTLEAYRQDLRCFLAWTASVGFEVLAATRPHIELFRYHMEQRGLASSTIDRRLATVCGLYRFAHIDGRIGSNPAQYVRRPKVHPSQGHGMDRTELGRFLFTAEQGGYQRAALAVLLGLNGLRVSEACETDIGDLGFDRGHRTLRILGKGHKSAVIPLAPRTARTVDLAIGERREGPILIRHAAYVVVAFVAGA
;
A
#
# COMPACT_ATOMS: atom_id res chain seq x y z
N MET A 1 15.62 -17.63 0.26
CA MET A 1 14.54 -18.65 0.25
C MET A 1 13.44 -18.13 1.13
N SER A 2 12.30 -17.87 0.53
CA SER A 2 11.21 -17.07 1.08
C SER A 2 10.31 -17.90 1.99
N THR A 3 10.23 -17.55 3.27
CA THR A 3 9.45 -18.27 4.32
C THR A 3 8.01 -17.75 4.46
N ASP A 4 7.52 -16.92 3.54
CA ASP A 4 6.24 -16.19 3.70
C ASP A 4 5.08 -16.66 2.80
N GLN A 5 5.22 -17.77 2.11
CA GLN A 5 4.10 -18.43 1.40
C GLN A 5 3.73 -19.76 2.08
N ILE A 6 3.31 -19.68 3.34
CA ILE A 6 2.43 -20.71 3.87
C ILE A 6 1.10 -20.45 3.16
N GLY A 7 0.85 -21.24 2.11
CA GLY A 7 -0.34 -21.09 1.28
C GLY A 7 -1.61 -21.21 2.13
N LEU A 8 -2.64 -20.44 1.78
CA LEU A 8 -3.99 -20.53 2.36
C LEU A 8 -4.48 -21.99 2.47
N ASP A 9 -4.03 -22.86 1.56
CA ASP A 9 -4.33 -24.30 1.54
C ASP A 9 -3.77 -25.08 2.74
N GLN A 10 -2.63 -24.66 3.33
CA GLN A 10 -2.07 -25.34 4.51
C GLN A 10 -2.78 -24.98 5.80
N LEU A 11 -3.47 -23.84 5.86
CA LEU A 11 -4.31 -23.47 7.01
C LEU A 11 -5.61 -24.27 7.05
N LEU A 12 -6.14 -24.66 5.89
CA LEU A 12 -7.38 -25.43 5.78
C LEU A 12 -7.21 -26.92 6.18
N VAL A 13 -6.02 -27.47 6.13
CA VAL A 13 -5.75 -28.90 6.34
C VAL A 13 -5.48 -29.29 7.81
N ARG A 14 -5.22 -28.31 8.72
CA ARG A 14 -4.72 -28.62 10.09
C ARG A 14 -5.59 -28.17 11.26
N ARG A 15 -6.74 -27.52 11.04
CA ARG A 15 -7.60 -27.02 12.10
C ARG A 15 -9.07 -27.11 11.66
N GLU A 16 -9.97 -27.41 12.56
CA GLU A 16 -11.38 -27.09 12.38
C GLU A 16 -11.47 -25.56 12.30
N VAL A 17 -11.52 -25.04 11.08
CA VAL A 17 -11.66 -23.62 10.76
C VAL A 17 -13.10 -23.25 11.09
N ASP A 18 -13.33 -22.36 12.02
CA ASP A 18 -14.68 -21.91 12.33
C ASP A 18 -15.28 -21.13 11.11
N ASP A 19 -16.61 -20.99 11.11
CA ASP A 19 -17.31 -20.32 10.01
C ASP A 19 -16.90 -18.86 9.83
N ALA A 20 -16.52 -18.16 10.89
CA ALA A 20 -16.05 -16.78 10.82
C ALA A 20 -14.65 -16.69 10.21
N GLU A 21 -13.76 -17.62 10.60
CA GLU A 21 -12.41 -17.71 10.02
C GLU A 21 -12.49 -18.07 8.53
N LEU A 22 -13.36 -19.02 8.17
CA LEU A 22 -13.58 -19.40 6.77
C LEU A 22 -14.15 -18.24 5.94
N ALA A 23 -15.09 -17.47 6.49
CA ALA A 23 -15.61 -16.27 5.83
C ALA A 23 -14.51 -15.21 5.61
N ALA A 24 -13.63 -15.00 6.60
CA ALA A 24 -12.50 -14.06 6.50
C ALA A 24 -11.48 -14.52 5.45
N ILE A 25 -11.13 -15.82 5.42
CA ILE A 25 -10.21 -16.40 4.43
C ILE A 25 -10.80 -16.27 3.02
N ALA A 26 -12.07 -16.65 2.82
CA ALA A 26 -12.75 -16.54 1.53
C ALA A 26 -12.84 -15.10 1.03
N PHE A 27 -13.10 -14.15 1.94
CA PHE A 27 -13.08 -12.73 1.62
C PHE A 27 -11.68 -12.27 1.17
N LEU A 28 -10.62 -12.62 1.91
CA LEU A 28 -9.25 -12.22 1.62
C LEU A 28 -8.70 -12.85 0.33
N ALA A 29 -9.12 -14.07 -0.01
CA ALA A 29 -8.71 -14.77 -1.24
C ALA A 29 -9.07 -14.02 -2.54
N ARG A 30 -9.98 -13.06 -2.48
CA ARG A 30 -10.37 -12.20 -3.62
C ARG A 30 -9.35 -11.12 -3.95
N TYR A 31 -8.34 -10.92 -3.11
CA TYR A 31 -7.38 -9.82 -3.21
C TYR A 31 -5.95 -10.33 -3.26
N SER A 32 -5.06 -9.50 -3.79
CA SER A 32 -3.64 -9.79 -3.88
C SER A 32 -2.79 -8.58 -3.54
N GLY A 33 -1.48 -8.79 -3.34
CA GLY A 33 -0.50 -7.73 -3.10
C GLY A 33 -0.86 -6.83 -1.90
N ARG A 34 -0.58 -5.55 -2.02
CA ARG A 34 -0.79 -4.56 -0.93
C ARG A 34 -2.24 -4.44 -0.46
N THR A 35 -3.21 -4.69 -1.34
CA THR A 35 -4.63 -4.68 -0.96
C THR A 35 -4.95 -5.83 -0.01
N LEU A 36 -4.44 -7.02 -0.28
CA LEU A 36 -4.57 -8.18 0.61
C LEU A 36 -3.93 -7.90 1.97
N GLU A 37 -2.72 -7.34 2.00
CA GLU A 37 -2.02 -6.99 3.24
C GLU A 37 -2.82 -5.99 4.08
N ALA A 38 -3.32 -4.92 3.45
CA ALA A 38 -4.13 -3.90 4.12
C ALA A 38 -5.42 -4.49 4.70
N TYR A 39 -6.15 -5.30 3.93
CA TYR A 39 -7.40 -5.90 4.37
C TYR A 39 -7.17 -6.96 5.46
N ARG A 40 -6.09 -7.74 5.36
CA ARG A 40 -5.67 -8.67 6.41
C ARG A 40 -5.43 -7.93 7.74
N GLN A 41 -4.72 -6.81 7.69
CA GLN A 41 -4.46 -6.00 8.89
C GLN A 41 -5.74 -5.38 9.45
N ASP A 42 -6.65 -4.92 8.59
CA ASP A 42 -7.93 -4.36 9.04
C ASP A 42 -8.81 -5.41 9.70
N LEU A 43 -8.90 -6.62 9.13
CA LEU A 43 -9.63 -7.73 9.73
C LEU A 43 -9.00 -8.18 11.05
N ARG A 44 -7.67 -8.26 11.15
CA ARG A 44 -7.01 -8.55 12.42
C ARG A 44 -7.42 -7.57 13.53
N CYS A 45 -7.47 -6.27 13.21
CA CYS A 45 -7.91 -5.26 14.16
C CYS A 45 -9.38 -5.46 14.58
N PHE A 46 -10.25 -5.82 13.64
CA PHE A 46 -11.65 -6.08 13.91
C PHE A 46 -11.82 -7.34 14.75
N LEU A 47 -11.23 -8.46 14.35
CA LEU A 47 -11.31 -9.75 15.07
C LEU A 47 -10.72 -9.67 16.48
N ALA A 48 -9.62 -8.96 16.67
CA ALA A 48 -9.07 -8.73 18.00
C ALA A 48 -10.02 -7.93 18.89
N TRP A 49 -10.70 -6.94 18.32
CA TRP A 49 -11.70 -6.17 19.05
C TRP A 49 -12.93 -7.01 19.37
N THR A 50 -13.48 -7.80 18.44
CA THR A 50 -14.63 -8.69 18.71
C THR A 50 -14.32 -9.69 19.81
N ALA A 51 -13.11 -10.26 19.81
CA ALA A 51 -12.65 -11.15 20.87
C ALA A 51 -12.56 -10.44 22.23
N SER A 52 -12.13 -9.17 22.27
CA SER A 52 -12.04 -8.40 23.52
C SER A 52 -13.41 -8.02 24.10
N VAL A 53 -14.44 -7.89 23.25
CA VAL A 53 -15.82 -7.56 23.64
C VAL A 53 -16.65 -8.82 23.89
N GLY A 54 -16.21 -9.98 23.38
CA GLY A 54 -16.80 -11.28 23.65
C GLY A 54 -18.05 -11.61 22.84
N PHE A 55 -18.08 -11.26 21.53
CA PHE A 55 -19.17 -11.68 20.66
C PHE A 55 -18.67 -12.40 19.39
N GLU A 56 -19.53 -13.28 18.88
CA GLU A 56 -19.24 -14.02 17.65
C GLU A 56 -19.34 -13.12 16.40
N VAL A 57 -18.35 -13.21 15.54
CA VAL A 57 -18.23 -12.34 14.35
C VAL A 57 -19.45 -12.44 13.44
N LEU A 58 -19.93 -13.67 13.14
CA LEU A 58 -21.07 -13.88 12.26
C LEU A 58 -22.44 -13.61 12.91
N ALA A 59 -22.49 -13.50 14.25
CA ALA A 59 -23.68 -13.09 15.01
C ALA A 59 -23.73 -11.56 15.23
N ALA A 60 -22.80 -10.80 14.66
CA ALA A 60 -22.76 -9.36 14.79
C ALA A 60 -24.02 -8.71 14.21
N THR A 61 -24.46 -7.65 14.88
CA THR A 61 -25.55 -6.77 14.44
C THR A 61 -24.98 -5.40 14.06
N ARG A 62 -25.79 -4.56 13.41
CA ARG A 62 -25.36 -3.19 13.07
C ARG A 62 -24.82 -2.40 14.29
N PRO A 63 -25.45 -2.42 15.48
CA PRO A 63 -24.88 -1.76 16.65
C PRO A 63 -23.46 -2.19 16.99
N HIS A 64 -23.09 -3.47 16.86
CA HIS A 64 -21.73 -3.94 17.10
C HIS A 64 -20.73 -3.26 16.17
N ILE A 65 -21.06 -3.09 14.88
CA ILE A 65 -20.17 -2.45 13.92
C ILE A 65 -20.07 -0.94 14.18
N GLU A 66 -21.17 -0.30 14.58
CA GLU A 66 -21.16 1.10 15.04
C GLU A 66 -20.30 1.29 16.30
N LEU A 67 -20.33 0.34 17.24
CA LEU A 67 -19.46 0.34 18.43
C LEU A 67 -17.98 0.15 18.04
N PHE A 68 -17.66 -0.67 17.05
CA PHE A 68 -16.31 -0.78 16.53
C PHE A 68 -15.83 0.56 15.93
N ARG A 69 -16.68 1.24 15.17
CA ARG A 69 -16.39 2.58 14.67
C ARG A 69 -16.10 3.54 15.83
N TYR A 70 -16.98 3.58 16.82
CA TYR A 70 -16.81 4.43 18.01
C TYR A 70 -15.53 4.09 18.78
N HIS A 71 -15.21 2.81 18.96
CA HIS A 71 -13.95 2.37 19.56
C HIS A 71 -12.73 2.94 18.84
N MET A 72 -12.72 2.93 17.51
CA MET A 72 -11.63 3.51 16.72
C MET A 72 -11.54 5.04 16.88
N GLU A 73 -12.70 5.73 16.98
CA GLU A 73 -12.76 7.17 17.23
C GLU A 73 -12.19 7.52 18.62
N GLN A 74 -12.57 6.77 19.66
CA GLN A 74 -12.04 6.97 21.01
C GLN A 74 -10.52 6.74 21.12
N ARG A 75 -9.96 5.92 20.25
CA ARG A 75 -8.52 5.73 20.12
C ARG A 75 -7.82 6.81 19.30
N GLY A 76 -8.53 7.82 18.84
CA GLY A 76 -7.97 8.95 18.09
C GLY A 76 -7.50 8.61 16.67
N LEU A 77 -8.05 7.54 16.05
CA LEU A 77 -7.67 7.22 14.68
C LEU A 77 -8.23 8.26 13.70
N ALA A 78 -7.44 8.58 12.67
CA ALA A 78 -7.88 9.49 11.62
C ALA A 78 -9.14 8.95 10.89
N SER A 79 -10.06 9.85 10.51
CA SER A 79 -11.31 9.49 9.81
C SER A 79 -11.08 8.66 8.55
N SER A 80 -10.00 8.92 7.80
CA SER A 80 -9.62 8.12 6.62
C SER A 80 -9.23 6.68 6.96
N THR A 81 -8.55 6.48 8.09
CA THR A 81 -8.19 5.15 8.59
C THR A 81 -9.43 4.38 9.03
N ILE A 82 -10.33 5.04 9.77
CA ILE A 82 -11.60 4.46 10.22
C ILE A 82 -12.46 4.08 9.02
N ASP A 83 -12.60 4.98 8.04
CA ASP A 83 -13.37 4.75 6.82
C ASP A 83 -12.85 3.53 6.05
N ARG A 84 -11.53 3.44 5.86
CA ARG A 84 -10.90 2.31 5.17
C ARG A 84 -11.13 0.97 5.91
N ARG A 85 -10.94 0.94 7.23
CA ARG A 85 -11.17 -0.27 8.04
C ARG A 85 -12.63 -0.70 8.03
N LEU A 86 -13.56 0.25 8.14
CA LEU A 86 -14.98 -0.05 8.00
C LEU A 86 -15.31 -0.57 6.61
N ALA A 87 -14.69 -0.06 5.54
CA ALA A 87 -14.89 -0.59 4.19
C ALA A 87 -14.52 -2.08 4.11
N THR A 88 -13.43 -2.50 4.76
CA THR A 88 -13.01 -3.90 4.83
C THR A 88 -14.02 -4.75 5.59
N VAL A 89 -14.48 -4.29 6.76
CA VAL A 89 -15.48 -4.99 7.58
C VAL A 89 -16.83 -5.08 6.85
N CYS A 90 -17.28 -3.99 6.21
CA CYS A 90 -18.48 -4.01 5.39
C CYS A 90 -18.36 -4.99 4.20
N GLY A 91 -17.17 -5.09 3.62
CA GLY A 91 -16.86 -6.07 2.58
C GLY A 91 -17.00 -7.51 3.09
N LEU A 92 -16.42 -7.83 4.26
CA LEU A 92 -16.54 -9.14 4.90
C LEU A 92 -18.02 -9.54 5.07
N TYR A 93 -18.84 -8.71 5.70
CA TYR A 93 -20.24 -9.02 5.94
C TYR A 93 -21.08 -9.08 4.67
N ARG A 94 -20.77 -8.25 3.69
CA ARG A 94 -21.42 -8.32 2.38
C ARG A 94 -21.20 -9.70 1.73
N PHE A 95 -19.96 -10.19 1.74
CA PHE A 95 -19.66 -11.51 1.15
C PHE A 95 -20.16 -12.66 2.02
N ALA A 96 -20.07 -12.56 3.34
CA ALA A 96 -20.68 -13.55 4.23
C ALA A 96 -22.19 -13.71 3.98
N HIS A 97 -22.89 -12.62 3.68
CA HIS A 97 -24.30 -12.66 3.31
C HIS A 97 -24.52 -13.27 1.90
N ILE A 98 -23.73 -12.89 0.91
CA ILE A 98 -23.78 -13.44 -0.45
C ILE A 98 -23.51 -14.95 -0.43
N ASP A 99 -22.56 -15.40 0.38
CA ASP A 99 -22.16 -16.79 0.55
C ASP A 99 -23.14 -17.59 1.45
N GLY A 100 -24.25 -16.98 1.90
CA GLY A 100 -25.31 -17.63 2.69
C GLY A 100 -24.92 -17.96 4.15
N ARG A 101 -23.80 -17.42 4.65
CA ARG A 101 -23.32 -17.67 6.03
C ARG A 101 -24.07 -16.86 7.08
N ILE A 102 -24.70 -15.75 6.68
CA ILE A 102 -25.56 -14.90 7.51
C ILE A 102 -26.83 -14.55 6.77
N GLY A 103 -27.95 -14.48 7.48
CA GLY A 103 -29.26 -14.21 6.89
C GLY A 103 -29.45 -12.77 6.40
N SER A 104 -28.70 -11.82 6.97
CA SER A 104 -28.75 -10.40 6.59
C SER A 104 -27.38 -9.75 6.78
N ASN A 105 -27.11 -8.71 6.02
CA ASN A 105 -25.85 -7.95 6.12
C ASN A 105 -25.94 -6.87 7.22
N PRO A 106 -25.29 -7.05 8.38
CA PRO A 106 -25.36 -6.08 9.47
C PRO A 106 -24.63 -4.77 9.16
N ALA A 107 -23.74 -4.78 8.17
CA ALA A 107 -22.94 -3.62 7.79
C ALA A 107 -23.59 -2.75 6.71
N GLN A 108 -24.75 -3.12 6.20
CA GLN A 108 -25.39 -2.46 5.06
C GLN A 108 -25.66 -0.95 5.29
N TYR A 109 -26.03 -0.58 6.51
CA TYR A 109 -26.41 0.80 6.87
C TYR A 109 -25.48 1.40 7.94
N VAL A 110 -24.26 0.91 8.04
CA VAL A 110 -23.28 1.46 8.98
C VAL A 110 -22.85 2.85 8.55
N ARG A 111 -22.90 3.80 9.47
CA ARG A 111 -22.52 5.18 9.21
C ARG A 111 -20.99 5.30 9.12
N ARG A 112 -20.49 5.71 7.97
CA ARG A 112 -19.08 5.97 7.74
C ARG A 112 -18.70 7.40 8.10
N PRO A 113 -17.50 7.65 8.67
CA PRO A 113 -17.04 9.00 8.95
C PRO A 113 -16.89 9.79 7.65
N LYS A 114 -17.15 11.10 7.72
CA LYS A 114 -16.84 12.00 6.59
C LYS A 114 -15.33 12.17 6.52
N VAL A 115 -14.74 11.75 5.41
CA VAL A 115 -13.35 12.00 5.11
C VAL A 115 -13.27 13.31 4.32
N HIS A 116 -12.73 14.35 4.95
CA HIS A 116 -12.43 15.57 4.23
C HIS A 116 -11.17 15.34 3.39
N PRO A 117 -11.16 15.74 2.11
CA PRO A 117 -9.94 15.72 1.33
C PRO A 117 -8.87 16.52 2.07
N SER A 118 -7.74 15.90 2.41
CA SER A 118 -6.60 16.66 2.87
C SER A 118 -6.15 17.55 1.72
N GLN A 119 -5.96 18.83 1.97
CA GLN A 119 -5.21 19.66 1.04
C GLN A 119 -3.80 19.07 0.99
N GLY A 120 -3.52 18.31 -0.08
CA GLY A 120 -2.17 17.81 -0.31
C GLY A 120 -1.23 19.01 -0.44
N HIS A 121 -0.30 19.14 0.48
CA HIS A 121 0.78 20.11 0.34
C HIS A 121 1.77 19.52 -0.67
N GLY A 122 1.69 19.99 -1.93
CA GLY A 122 2.75 19.78 -2.91
C GLY A 122 3.95 20.66 -2.55
N MET A 123 5.16 20.17 -2.80
CA MET A 123 6.35 21.01 -2.69
C MET A 123 6.28 22.15 -3.70
N ASP A 124 6.55 23.37 -3.27
CA ASP A 124 6.79 24.47 -4.20
C ASP A 124 8.15 24.29 -4.93
N ARG A 125 8.43 25.18 -5.88
CA ARG A 125 9.67 25.11 -6.65
C ARG A 125 10.93 25.20 -5.79
N THR A 126 10.90 26.02 -4.74
CA THR A 126 12.02 26.24 -3.82
C THR A 126 12.23 25.04 -2.92
N GLU A 127 11.15 24.49 -2.38
CA GLU A 127 11.15 23.28 -1.55
C GLU A 127 11.64 22.07 -2.34
N LEU A 128 11.16 21.88 -3.58
CA LEU A 128 11.63 20.84 -4.45
C LEU A 128 13.14 21.01 -4.75
N GLY A 129 13.59 22.24 -5.00
CA GLY A 129 15.01 22.55 -5.20
C GLY A 129 15.87 22.16 -3.99
N ARG A 130 15.44 22.51 -2.77
CA ARG A 130 16.13 22.13 -1.52
C ARG A 130 16.13 20.60 -1.32
N PHE A 131 15.01 19.95 -1.56
CA PHE A 131 14.89 18.50 -1.48
C PHE A 131 15.90 17.80 -2.40
N LEU A 132 15.95 18.19 -3.67
CA LEU A 132 16.90 17.64 -4.65
C LEU A 132 18.35 17.90 -4.25
N PHE A 133 18.67 19.13 -3.80
CA PHE A 133 20.00 19.48 -3.35
C PHE A 133 20.45 18.63 -2.15
N THR A 134 19.58 18.49 -1.14
CA THR A 134 19.88 17.65 0.03
C THR A 134 20.09 16.19 -0.35
N ALA A 135 19.30 15.69 -1.27
CA ALA A 135 19.45 14.31 -1.77
C ALA A 135 20.79 14.10 -2.50
N GLU A 136 21.26 15.09 -3.27
CA GLU A 136 22.57 15.08 -3.94
C GLU A 136 23.75 14.98 -2.95
N GLN A 137 23.65 15.67 -1.82
CA GLN A 137 24.67 15.58 -0.74
C GLN A 137 24.70 14.19 -0.10
N GLY A 138 23.61 13.44 -0.18
CA GLY A 138 23.49 12.08 0.34
C GLY A 138 24.02 10.97 -0.58
N GLY A 139 24.58 11.33 -1.73
CA GLY A 139 25.15 10.42 -2.72
C GLY A 139 24.22 10.06 -3.88
N TYR A 140 24.80 9.47 -4.93
CA TYR A 140 24.13 9.26 -6.22
C TYR A 140 22.83 8.44 -6.14
N GLN A 141 22.77 7.45 -5.27
CA GLN A 141 21.56 6.61 -5.12
C GLN A 141 20.37 7.41 -4.57
N ARG A 142 20.62 8.29 -3.59
CA ARG A 142 19.58 9.18 -3.03
C ARG A 142 19.17 10.25 -4.04
N ALA A 143 20.14 10.81 -4.74
CA ALA A 143 19.91 11.77 -5.80
C ALA A 143 19.05 11.18 -6.92
N ALA A 144 19.35 9.95 -7.38
CA ALA A 144 18.58 9.26 -8.41
C ALA A 144 17.13 9.02 -7.99
N LEU A 145 16.92 8.52 -6.76
CA LEU A 145 15.57 8.36 -6.25
C LEU A 145 14.83 9.71 -6.18
N ALA A 146 15.47 10.75 -5.66
CA ALA A 146 14.86 12.08 -5.53
C ALA A 146 14.45 12.69 -6.88
N VAL A 147 15.27 12.57 -7.94
CA VAL A 147 14.92 13.10 -9.26
C VAL A 147 13.81 12.25 -9.92
N LEU A 148 13.80 10.92 -9.74
CA LEU A 148 12.74 10.06 -10.24
C LEU A 148 11.39 10.39 -9.60
N LEU A 149 11.37 10.64 -8.29
CA LEU A 149 10.15 11.04 -7.58
C LEU A 149 9.75 12.48 -7.88
N GLY A 150 10.68 13.44 -7.72
CA GLY A 150 10.39 14.87 -7.76
C GLY A 150 10.26 15.45 -9.17
N LEU A 151 11.04 14.99 -10.14
CA LEU A 151 11.01 15.52 -11.51
C LEU A 151 10.18 14.67 -12.47
N ASN A 152 10.17 13.35 -12.30
CA ASN A 152 9.40 12.45 -13.16
C ASN A 152 8.06 12.02 -12.56
N GLY A 153 7.79 12.35 -11.29
CA GLY A 153 6.52 12.06 -10.61
C GLY A 153 6.26 10.57 -10.39
N LEU A 154 7.31 9.74 -10.34
CA LEU A 154 7.16 8.31 -10.09
C LEU A 154 6.69 8.04 -8.66
N ARG A 155 5.89 6.99 -8.49
CA ARG A 155 5.66 6.45 -7.15
C ARG A 155 6.92 5.77 -6.64
N VAL A 156 7.10 5.76 -5.31
CA VAL A 156 8.28 5.11 -4.68
C VAL A 156 8.44 3.66 -5.17
N SER A 157 7.34 2.90 -5.24
CA SER A 157 7.39 1.53 -5.74
C SER A 157 7.83 1.44 -7.20
N GLU A 158 7.30 2.32 -8.07
CA GLU A 158 7.68 2.37 -9.48
C GLU A 158 9.17 2.67 -9.65
N ALA A 159 9.70 3.63 -8.89
CA ALA A 159 11.13 3.96 -8.93
C ALA A 159 12.02 2.83 -8.37
N CYS A 160 11.60 2.18 -7.27
CA CYS A 160 12.40 1.13 -6.62
C CYS A 160 12.38 -0.23 -7.36
N GLU A 161 11.39 -0.46 -8.20
CA GLU A 161 11.22 -1.69 -8.97
C GLU A 161 11.90 -1.61 -10.35
N THR A 162 12.49 -0.46 -10.73
CA THR A 162 13.18 -0.32 -12.02
C THR A 162 14.54 -0.99 -12.04
N ASP A 163 14.83 -1.62 -13.16
CA ASP A 163 16.12 -2.28 -13.46
C ASP A 163 16.90 -1.49 -14.51
N ILE A 164 18.22 -1.71 -14.60
CA ILE A 164 19.07 -1.10 -15.62
C ILE A 164 18.58 -1.48 -17.02
N GLY A 165 18.07 -2.71 -17.19
CA GLY A 165 17.47 -3.19 -18.44
C GLY A 165 16.17 -2.47 -18.85
N ASP A 166 15.56 -1.67 -17.96
CA ASP A 166 14.39 -0.85 -18.28
C ASP A 166 14.74 0.50 -18.90
N LEU A 167 16.03 0.87 -18.91
CA LEU A 167 16.51 2.06 -19.58
C LEU A 167 16.62 1.84 -21.09
N GLY A 168 16.17 2.83 -21.85
CA GLY A 168 16.18 2.79 -23.30
C GLY A 168 16.42 4.16 -23.91
N PHE A 169 16.28 4.21 -25.22
CA PHE A 169 16.28 5.45 -26.02
C PHE A 169 15.08 5.43 -26.96
N ASP A 170 14.39 6.55 -27.07
CA ASP A 170 13.37 6.78 -28.08
C ASP A 170 13.54 8.19 -28.67
N ARG A 171 13.64 8.27 -29.99
CA ARG A 171 13.81 9.53 -30.74
C ARG A 171 14.90 10.45 -30.17
N GLY A 172 16.02 9.86 -29.72
CA GLY A 172 17.15 10.61 -29.17
C GLY A 172 17.01 10.99 -27.67
N HIS A 173 15.92 10.64 -27.04
CA HIS A 173 15.69 10.87 -25.61
C HIS A 173 15.93 9.60 -24.80
N ARG A 174 16.58 9.75 -23.65
CA ARG A 174 16.70 8.66 -22.66
C ARG A 174 15.30 8.35 -22.10
N THR A 175 14.95 7.09 -22.01
CA THR A 175 13.65 6.64 -21.52
C THR A 175 13.82 5.62 -20.42
N LEU A 176 12.77 5.46 -19.61
CA LEU A 176 12.66 4.46 -18.56
C LEU A 176 11.31 3.76 -18.68
N ARG A 177 11.34 2.44 -18.79
CA ARG A 177 10.12 1.61 -18.70
C ARG A 177 9.79 1.39 -17.24
N ILE A 178 8.53 1.60 -16.87
CA ILE A 178 7.99 1.42 -15.52
C ILE A 178 6.79 0.49 -15.54
N LEU A 179 6.57 -0.21 -14.43
CA LEU A 179 5.36 -0.97 -14.17
C LEU A 179 4.47 -0.20 -13.19
N GLY A 180 3.39 0.35 -13.71
CA GLY A 180 2.41 1.07 -12.91
C GLY A 180 1.38 0.15 -12.25
N LYS A 181 0.39 0.76 -11.58
CA LYS A 181 -0.70 0.04 -10.90
C LYS A 181 -1.41 -0.93 -11.87
N GLY A 182 -1.58 -2.17 -11.45
CA GLY A 182 -2.21 -3.23 -12.26
C GLY A 182 -1.30 -3.79 -13.34
N HIS A 183 0.01 -3.76 -13.15
CA HIS A 183 1.04 -4.26 -14.07
C HIS A 183 0.99 -3.60 -15.47
N LYS A 184 0.48 -2.37 -15.54
CA LYS A 184 0.49 -1.62 -16.80
C LYS A 184 1.88 -1.07 -17.04
N SER A 185 2.52 -1.50 -18.15
CA SER A 185 3.80 -0.96 -18.58
C SER A 185 3.60 0.43 -19.19
N ALA A 186 4.48 1.37 -18.85
CA ALA A 186 4.58 2.68 -19.46
C ALA A 186 6.05 3.02 -19.70
N VAL A 187 6.33 3.73 -20.77
CA VAL A 187 7.66 4.27 -21.08
C VAL A 187 7.63 5.77 -20.88
N ILE A 188 8.49 6.28 -20.01
CA ILE A 188 8.57 7.71 -19.69
C ILE A 188 9.88 8.29 -20.19
N PRO A 189 9.88 9.50 -20.76
CA PRO A 189 11.11 10.20 -21.10
C PRO A 189 11.79 10.72 -19.84
N LEU A 190 13.11 10.60 -19.78
CA LEU A 190 13.92 11.17 -18.70
C LEU A 190 14.49 12.51 -19.14
N ALA A 191 14.25 13.55 -18.34
CA ALA A 191 14.92 14.84 -18.55
C ALA A 191 16.45 14.64 -18.45
N PRO A 192 17.26 15.46 -19.14
CA PRO A 192 18.72 15.31 -19.15
C PRO A 192 19.36 15.24 -17.77
N ARG A 193 18.85 16.03 -16.79
CA ARG A 193 19.29 15.99 -15.40
C ARG A 193 18.99 14.65 -14.77
N THR A 194 17.78 14.13 -14.95
CA THR A 194 17.39 12.83 -14.39
C THR A 194 18.23 11.71 -15.00
N ALA A 195 18.37 11.67 -16.32
CA ALA A 195 19.17 10.66 -17.02
C ALA A 195 20.60 10.63 -16.49
N ARG A 196 21.26 11.79 -16.42
CA ARG A 196 22.62 11.90 -15.88
C ARG A 196 22.72 11.42 -14.43
N THR A 197 21.77 11.79 -13.58
CA THR A 197 21.79 11.39 -12.16
C THR A 197 21.59 9.88 -12.02
N VAL A 198 20.71 9.30 -12.82
CA VAL A 198 20.50 7.84 -12.88
C VAL A 198 21.75 7.12 -13.36
N ASP A 199 22.40 7.61 -14.42
CA ASP A 199 23.63 7.03 -14.94
C ASP A 199 24.77 7.08 -13.89
N LEU A 200 24.90 8.17 -13.11
CA LEU A 200 25.83 8.27 -11.98
C LEU A 200 25.52 7.26 -10.86
N ALA A 201 24.24 7.00 -10.59
CA ALA A 201 23.83 6.03 -9.58
C ALA A 201 24.08 4.58 -10.02
N ILE A 202 23.98 4.31 -11.31
CA ILE A 202 24.29 3.00 -11.89
C ILE A 202 25.81 2.76 -11.88
N GLY A 203 26.60 3.79 -12.19
CA GLY A 203 28.06 3.68 -12.34
C GLY A 203 28.43 2.71 -13.45
N GLU A 204 29.33 1.77 -13.15
CA GLU A 204 29.83 0.77 -14.12
C GLU A 204 28.93 -0.48 -14.24
N ARG A 205 27.86 -0.57 -13.47
CA ARG A 205 26.92 -1.72 -13.51
C ARG A 205 26.20 -1.78 -14.85
N ARG A 206 26.04 -2.98 -15.38
CA ARG A 206 25.33 -3.22 -16.66
C ARG A 206 23.98 -3.90 -16.48
N GLU A 207 23.73 -4.47 -15.30
CA GLU A 207 22.51 -5.19 -14.98
C GLU A 207 22.12 -4.99 -13.51
N GLY A 208 20.90 -5.39 -13.15
CA GLY A 208 20.35 -5.30 -11.79
C GLY A 208 19.60 -3.98 -11.54
N PRO A 209 19.10 -3.78 -10.32
CA PRO A 209 18.25 -2.66 -9.99
C PRO A 209 18.99 -1.32 -10.15
N ILE A 210 18.30 -0.30 -10.67
CA ILE A 210 18.85 1.07 -10.75
C ILE A 210 19.18 1.56 -9.34
N LEU A 211 18.23 1.36 -8.39
CA LEU A 211 18.34 1.77 -7.00
C LEU A 211 18.68 0.59 -6.11
N ILE A 212 19.83 0.62 -5.45
CA ILE A 212 20.25 -0.42 -4.51
C ILE A 212 19.44 -0.28 -3.20
N ARG A 213 18.96 -1.39 -2.63
CA ARG A 213 18.03 -1.43 -1.47
C ARG A 213 18.40 -0.55 -0.28
N HIS A 214 19.66 -0.24 -0.05
CA HIS A 214 20.11 0.67 1.03
C HIS A 214 19.58 2.11 0.88
N ALA A 215 19.26 2.56 -0.34
CA ALA A 215 18.74 3.90 -0.58
C ALA A 215 17.23 4.02 -0.29
N ALA A 216 16.47 2.95 -0.47
CA ALA A 216 15.00 2.95 -0.29
C ALA A 216 14.57 3.14 1.18
N TYR A 217 15.31 2.60 2.14
CA TYR A 217 14.98 2.72 3.56
C TYR A 217 15.15 4.14 4.12
N VAL A 218 16.06 4.93 3.56
CA VAL A 218 16.39 6.26 4.10
C VAL A 218 15.39 7.33 3.65
N VAL A 219 14.77 7.17 2.48
CA VAL A 219 13.79 8.16 1.97
C VAL A 219 12.42 7.99 2.65
N VAL A 220 12.02 6.77 3.02
CA VAL A 220 10.81 6.55 3.82
C VAL A 220 10.93 7.22 5.20
N ALA A 221 12.11 7.22 5.81
CA ALA A 221 12.36 7.91 7.08
C ALA A 221 12.35 9.44 6.94
N PHE A 222 12.76 9.98 5.79
CA PHE A 222 12.82 11.43 5.57
C PHE A 222 11.44 12.04 5.24
N VAL A 223 10.57 11.30 4.55
CA VAL A 223 9.19 11.72 4.24
C VAL A 223 8.25 11.54 5.45
N ALA A 224 8.58 10.62 6.37
CA ALA A 224 7.80 10.38 7.60
C ALA A 224 8.22 11.27 8.79
N GLY A 225 9.30 12.02 8.67
CA GLY A 225 9.86 12.88 9.73
C GLY A 225 9.76 14.40 9.49
N ALA A 226 8.93 14.82 8.53
CA ALA A 226 8.63 16.24 8.25
C ALA A 226 7.20 16.59 8.61
#